data_fb96c5bf8e8279c99438c73ac61cf75c
#
_entry.id   fb96c5bf8e8279c99438c73ac61cf75c
#
_cell.length_a   1.000
_cell.length_b   1.000
_cell.length_c   1.000
_cell.angle_alpha   90.00
_cell.angle_beta   90.00
_cell.angle_gamma   90.00
#
_symmetry.space_group_name_H-M   'P 1'
#
loop_
_entity.id
_entity.type
_entity.pdbx_description
1 polymer ?
#
loop_
_entity_poly.entity_id
_entity_poly.type
_entity_poly.pdbx_seq_one_letter_code
_entity_poly.pdbx_strand_id
1 'polypeptide(L)'
;MIQTNITIFQTSVVEEEVHMTIVELSQAASTPADEIMSWVAEGVLSPVGSSPEDWRFSGNSLRRARLAASLTKDLELNTPGVALALDLLEEIAELRARMHRSNLL
;
A
#
# COMPACT_ATOMS: atom_id res chain seq x y z
N MET A 1 -13.71 1.57 8.41
CA MET A 1 -12.72 0.91 7.53
C MET A 1 -11.57 1.83 7.17
N ILE A 2 -11.86 3.00 6.60
CA ILE A 2 -10.81 3.95 6.20
C ILE A 2 -10.02 4.46 7.39
N GLN A 3 -10.65 4.65 8.53
CA GLN A 3 -9.96 5.07 9.75
C GLN A 3 -8.88 4.06 10.16
N THR A 4 -9.20 2.78 10.11
CA THR A 4 -8.23 1.72 10.43
C THR A 4 -7.08 1.72 9.44
N ASN A 5 -7.36 1.96 8.17
CA ASN A 5 -6.34 1.95 7.13
C ASN A 5 -5.35 3.11 7.29
N ILE A 6 -5.83 4.27 7.76
CA ILE A 6 -4.94 5.40 8.06
C ILE A 6 -3.97 5.04 9.17
N THR A 7 -4.44 4.32 10.19
CA THR A 7 -3.58 3.85 11.27
C THR A 7 -2.49 2.91 10.76
N ILE A 8 -2.83 2.06 9.77
CA ILE A 8 -1.86 1.16 9.16
C ILE A 8 -0.67 1.94 8.58
N PHE A 9 -0.91 3.03 7.86
CA PHE A 9 0.17 3.83 7.31
C PHE A 9 1.09 4.40 8.39
N GLN A 10 0.55 4.73 9.54
CA GLN A 10 1.34 5.34 10.62
C GLN A 10 2.32 4.36 11.26
N THR A 11 2.12 3.06 11.08
CA THR A 11 3.00 2.04 11.67
C THR A 11 3.90 1.36 10.63
N SER A 12 3.92 1.85 9.39
CA SER A 12 4.60 1.17 8.29
C SER A 12 6.11 1.09 8.46
N VAL A 13 6.73 2.03 9.21
CA VAL A 13 8.19 2.07 9.36
C VAL A 13 8.74 0.78 9.95
N VAL A 14 8.01 0.18 10.89
CA VAL A 14 8.46 -1.05 11.56
C VAL A 14 8.57 -2.21 10.57
N GLU A 15 7.82 -2.16 9.48
CA GLU A 15 7.70 -3.27 8.54
C GLU A 15 8.55 -3.10 7.28
N GLU A 16 9.37 -2.04 7.21
CA GLU A 16 10.22 -1.80 6.05
C GLU A 16 11.31 -2.87 5.89
N GLU A 17 11.65 -3.59 6.97
CA GLU A 17 12.68 -4.61 6.91
C GLU A 17 12.19 -5.97 6.40
N VAL A 18 10.88 -6.12 6.21
CA VAL A 18 10.33 -7.35 5.66
C VAL A 18 10.49 -7.31 4.14
N HIS A 19 10.99 -8.41 3.56
CA HIS A 19 11.24 -8.50 2.13
C HIS A 19 10.52 -9.70 1.57
N MET A 20 9.54 -9.45 0.70
CA MET A 20 8.72 -10.51 0.10
C MET A 20 8.93 -10.54 -1.41
N THR A 21 8.94 -11.75 -1.97
CA THR A 21 8.87 -11.90 -3.42
C THR A 21 7.45 -11.58 -3.89
N ILE A 22 7.29 -11.44 -5.22
CA ILE A 22 5.96 -11.19 -5.77
C ILE A 22 5.02 -12.37 -5.48
N VAL A 23 5.53 -13.60 -5.47
CA VAL A 23 4.71 -14.76 -5.14
C VAL A 23 4.23 -14.71 -3.70
N GLU A 24 5.14 -14.37 -2.79
CA GLU A 24 4.78 -14.25 -1.38
C GLU A 24 3.77 -13.13 -1.14
N LEU A 25 3.96 -11.99 -1.80
CA LEU A 25 3.02 -10.87 -1.69
C LEU A 25 1.67 -11.25 -2.26
N SER A 26 1.65 -11.92 -3.40
CA SER A 26 0.41 -12.37 -4.04
C SER A 26 -0.40 -13.25 -3.09
N GLN A 27 0.28 -14.18 -2.41
CA GLN A 27 -0.38 -15.06 -1.47
C GLN A 27 -0.87 -14.31 -0.24
N ALA A 28 -0.03 -13.45 0.32
CA ALA A 28 -0.37 -12.71 1.53
C ALA A 28 -1.50 -11.71 1.31
N ALA A 29 -1.58 -11.12 0.12
CA ALA A 29 -2.61 -10.14 -0.22
C ALA A 29 -3.82 -10.78 -0.91
N SER A 30 -3.79 -12.06 -1.15
CA SER A 30 -4.86 -12.80 -1.87
C SER A 30 -5.19 -12.11 -3.19
N THR A 31 -4.14 -11.74 -3.94
CA THR A 31 -4.28 -10.99 -5.18
C THR A 31 -3.39 -11.63 -6.25
N PRO A 32 -3.89 -11.82 -7.47
CA PRO A 32 -3.07 -12.40 -8.54
C PRO A 32 -1.83 -11.57 -8.82
N ALA A 33 -0.75 -12.25 -9.19
CA ALA A 33 0.53 -11.58 -9.45
C ALA A 33 0.42 -10.55 -10.59
N ASP A 34 -0.38 -10.82 -11.61
CA ASP A 34 -0.54 -9.86 -12.72
C ASP A 34 -1.20 -8.58 -12.27
N GLU A 35 -2.08 -8.62 -11.28
CA GLU A 35 -2.66 -7.42 -10.72
C GLU A 35 -1.62 -6.64 -9.91
N ILE A 36 -0.78 -7.36 -9.17
CA ILE A 36 0.31 -6.73 -8.43
C ILE A 36 1.25 -6.01 -9.40
N MET A 37 1.56 -6.64 -10.53
CA MET A 37 2.39 -6.01 -11.55
C MET A 37 1.76 -4.73 -12.09
N SER A 38 0.45 -4.74 -12.29
CA SER A 38 -0.29 -3.55 -12.70
C SER A 38 -0.18 -2.45 -11.65
N TRP A 39 -0.26 -2.80 -10.37
CA TRP A 39 -0.11 -1.83 -9.29
C TRP A 39 1.30 -1.23 -9.26
N VAL A 40 2.33 -2.03 -9.54
CA VAL A 40 3.68 -1.49 -9.64
C VAL A 40 3.78 -0.51 -10.80
N ALA A 41 3.20 -0.86 -11.95
CA ALA A 41 3.23 -0.01 -13.12
C ALA A 41 2.55 1.34 -12.87
N GLU A 42 1.50 1.36 -12.04
CA GLU A 42 0.75 2.59 -11.73
C GLU A 42 1.30 3.32 -10.52
N GLY A 43 2.37 2.83 -9.90
CA GLY A 43 2.97 3.49 -8.75
C GLY A 43 2.27 3.21 -7.43
N VAL A 44 1.34 2.27 -7.39
CA VAL A 44 0.69 1.86 -6.13
C VAL A 44 1.69 1.17 -5.21
N LEU A 45 2.57 0.37 -5.78
CA LEU A 45 3.62 -0.34 -5.04
C LEU A 45 4.97 0.00 -5.65
N SER A 46 6.01 0.00 -4.81
CA SER A 46 7.37 0.34 -5.22
C SER A 46 8.35 -0.70 -4.70
N PRO A 47 8.50 -1.82 -5.38
CA PRO A 47 9.47 -2.83 -4.96
C PRO A 47 10.90 -2.39 -5.24
N VAL A 48 11.85 -3.03 -4.57
CA VAL A 48 13.27 -2.91 -4.86
C VAL A 48 13.64 -4.03 -5.82
N GLY A 49 14.42 -3.70 -6.84
CA GLY A 49 14.87 -4.68 -7.83
C GLY A 49 14.66 -4.18 -9.24
N SER A 50 15.43 -4.74 -10.19
CA SER A 50 15.45 -4.24 -11.57
C SER A 50 14.47 -4.97 -12.49
N SER A 51 13.99 -6.15 -12.08
CA SER A 51 13.04 -6.93 -12.90
C SER A 51 12.07 -7.64 -11.97
N PRO A 52 10.90 -8.07 -12.48
CA PRO A 52 9.90 -8.71 -11.63
C PRO A 52 10.43 -9.92 -10.85
N GLU A 53 11.37 -10.69 -11.41
CA GLU A 53 11.94 -11.84 -10.73
C GLU A 53 12.80 -11.43 -9.54
N ASP A 54 13.35 -10.21 -9.59
CA ASP A 54 14.23 -9.70 -8.54
C ASP A 54 13.50 -8.82 -7.54
N TRP A 55 12.25 -8.51 -7.78
CA TRP A 55 11.50 -7.58 -6.92
C TRP A 55 11.41 -8.12 -5.49
N ARG A 56 11.59 -7.20 -4.55
CA ARG A 56 11.35 -7.46 -3.14
C ARG A 56 10.44 -6.37 -2.59
N PHE A 57 9.38 -6.78 -1.91
CA PHE A 57 8.36 -5.88 -1.39
C PHE A 57 8.49 -5.79 0.12
N SER A 58 8.35 -4.59 0.65
CA SER A 58 8.38 -4.35 2.08
C SER A 58 7.05 -4.71 2.74
N GLY A 59 7.04 -4.73 4.07
CA GLY A 59 5.79 -4.90 4.81
C GLY A 59 4.80 -3.78 4.53
N ASN A 60 5.30 -2.58 4.27
CA ASN A 60 4.45 -1.46 3.87
C ASN A 60 3.76 -1.76 2.54
N SER A 61 4.45 -2.41 1.61
CA SER A 61 3.82 -2.83 0.36
C SER A 61 2.68 -3.81 0.60
N LEU A 62 2.83 -4.71 1.55
CA LEU A 62 1.74 -5.63 1.89
C LEU A 62 0.51 -4.87 2.40
N ARG A 63 0.72 -3.89 3.26
CA ARG A 63 -0.39 -3.06 3.75
C ARG A 63 -1.07 -2.32 2.61
N ARG A 64 -0.27 -1.72 1.73
CA ARG A 64 -0.81 -1.01 0.57
C ARG A 64 -1.53 -1.95 -0.38
N ALA A 65 -1.00 -3.16 -0.60
CA ALA A 65 -1.62 -4.14 -1.47
C ALA A 65 -2.98 -4.58 -0.93
N ARG A 66 -3.06 -4.83 0.37
CA ARG A 66 -4.33 -5.21 1.00
C ARG A 66 -5.36 -4.10 0.89
N LEU A 67 -4.95 -2.86 1.10
CA LEU A 67 -5.85 -1.73 0.97
C LEU A 67 -6.26 -1.53 -0.49
N ALA A 68 -5.33 -1.68 -1.42
CA ALA A 68 -5.64 -1.60 -2.84
C ALA A 68 -6.66 -2.65 -3.25
N ALA A 69 -6.51 -3.86 -2.75
CA ALA A 69 -7.47 -4.94 -3.03
C ALA A 69 -8.86 -4.58 -2.49
N SER A 70 -8.95 -4.03 -1.29
CA SER A 70 -10.22 -3.60 -0.72
C SER A 70 -10.86 -2.49 -1.55
N LEU A 71 -10.09 -1.50 -1.96
CA LEU A 71 -10.62 -0.39 -2.75
C LEU A 71 -11.13 -0.87 -4.09
N THR A 72 -10.41 -1.81 -4.72
CA THR A 72 -10.82 -2.38 -5.98
C THR A 72 -12.12 -3.18 -5.83
N LYS A 73 -12.18 -4.02 -4.79
CA LYS A 73 -13.28 -4.93 -4.60
C LYS A 73 -14.54 -4.20 -4.07
N ASP A 74 -14.35 -3.39 -3.04
CA ASP A 74 -15.48 -2.80 -2.32
C ASP A 74 -16.04 -1.55 -3.01
N LEU A 75 -15.16 -0.77 -3.64
CA LEU A 75 -15.56 0.48 -4.29
C LEU A 75 -15.45 0.41 -5.81
N GLU A 76 -15.02 -0.72 -6.34
CA GLU A 76 -14.88 -0.95 -7.78
C GLU A 76 -14.02 0.10 -8.47
N LEU A 77 -12.97 0.56 -7.79
CA LEU A 77 -12.05 1.52 -8.37
C LEU A 77 -11.12 0.82 -9.36
N ASN A 78 -10.80 1.50 -10.46
CA ASN A 78 -9.76 1.03 -11.36
C ASN A 78 -8.38 1.34 -10.75
N THR A 79 -7.31 0.83 -11.36
CA THR A 79 -5.97 0.98 -10.80
C THR A 79 -5.54 2.45 -10.65
N PRO A 80 -5.75 3.34 -11.63
CA PRO A 80 -5.45 4.76 -11.42
C PRO A 80 -6.24 5.37 -10.26
N GLY A 81 -7.50 4.98 -10.09
CA GLY A 81 -8.30 5.46 -8.97
C GLY A 81 -7.78 4.95 -7.64
N VAL A 82 -7.31 3.70 -7.59
CA VAL A 82 -6.69 3.14 -6.40
C VAL A 82 -5.42 3.93 -6.05
N ALA A 83 -4.58 4.23 -7.05
CA ALA A 83 -3.36 5.01 -6.82
C ALA A 83 -3.69 6.36 -6.21
N LEU A 84 -4.67 7.07 -6.76
CA LEU A 84 -5.08 8.37 -6.23
C LEU A 84 -5.61 8.24 -4.81
N ALA A 85 -6.47 7.25 -4.56
CA ALA A 85 -7.06 7.07 -3.23
C ALA A 85 -5.98 6.81 -2.18
N LEU A 86 -4.98 5.98 -2.50
CA LEU A 86 -3.89 5.69 -1.58
C LEU A 86 -3.06 6.93 -1.29
N ASP A 87 -2.77 7.73 -2.32
CA ASP A 87 -2.04 8.97 -2.14
C ASP A 87 -2.79 9.92 -1.20
N LEU A 88 -4.10 10.04 -1.38
CA LEU A 88 -4.91 10.89 -0.53
C LEU A 88 -4.97 10.37 0.91
N LEU A 89 -5.08 9.07 1.09
CA LEU A 89 -5.09 8.47 2.42
C LEU A 89 -3.77 8.69 3.14
N GLU A 90 -2.65 8.60 2.42
CA GLU A 90 -1.34 8.89 2.99
C GLU A 90 -1.21 10.36 3.36
N GLU A 91 -1.73 11.25 2.52
CA GLU A 91 -1.74 12.68 2.83
C GLU A 91 -2.55 12.96 4.09
N ILE A 92 -3.71 12.34 4.23
CA ILE A 92 -4.54 12.48 5.42
C ILE A 92 -3.78 12.00 6.65
N ALA A 93 -3.13 10.84 6.56
CA ALA A 93 -2.38 10.29 7.68
C ALA A 93 -1.23 11.22 8.09
N GLU A 94 -0.53 11.77 7.11
CA GLU A 94 0.55 12.72 7.36
C GLU A 94 0.03 13.99 8.05
N LEU A 95 -1.06 14.54 7.55
CA LEU A 95 -1.64 15.75 8.13
C LEU A 95 -2.12 15.50 9.56
N ARG A 96 -2.74 14.36 9.82
CA ARG A 96 -3.17 14.00 11.17
C ARG A 96 -1.98 13.88 12.12
N ALA A 97 -0.90 13.25 11.66
CA ALA A 97 0.30 13.12 12.48
C ALA A 97 0.89 14.48 12.83
N ARG A 98 0.90 15.40 11.86
CA ARG A 98 1.42 16.76 12.09
C ARG A 98 0.54 17.52 13.06
N MET A 99 -0.78 17.38 12.95
CA MET A 99 -1.70 18.04 13.89
C MET A 99 -1.52 17.49 15.31
N HIS A 100 -1.30 16.19 15.44
CA HIS A 100 -1.04 15.57 16.73
C HIS A 100 0.24 16.14 17.36
N ARG A 101 1.30 16.26 16.56
CA ARG A 101 2.57 16.80 17.04
C ARG A 101 2.43 18.26 17.48
N SER A 102 1.51 18.98 16.88
CA SER A 102 1.26 20.39 17.18
C SER A 102 0.20 20.61 18.25
N ASN A 103 -0.33 19.55 18.82
CA ASN A 103 -1.40 19.61 19.83
C ASN A 103 -2.66 20.31 19.32
N LEU A 104 -2.97 20.15 18.03
CA LEU A 104 -4.16 20.73 17.43
C LEU A 104 -5.37 19.80 17.44
N LEU A 105 -5.17 18.58 17.92
CA LEU A 105 -6.26 17.60 18.04
C LEU A 105 -6.48 17.22 19.48
#